data_e98eb5437cdd5bb57445c5d5b71954cb
#
_entry.id   e98eb5437cdd5bb57445c5d5b71954cb
#
_cell.length_a   1.000
_cell.length_b   1.000
_cell.length_c   1.000
_cell.angle_alpha   90.00
_cell.angle_beta   90.00
_cell.angle_gamma   90.00
#
_symmetry.space_group_name_H-M   'P 1'
#
loop_
_entity.id
_entity.type
_entity.pdbx_description
1 polymer ?
#
loop_
_entity_poly.entity_id
_entity_poly.type
_entity_poly.pdbx_seq_one_letter_code
_entity_poly.pdbx_strand_id
1 'polypeptide(L)'
;MHRRQFLKDASVTMGAAMFAPSWANALAFEAVPSVSHVAFVKTTDRAIGVKRAIDLLGLEKFRGKDLFIKPNFNSSDPTPGSTSEETLAALLRQLKAMGAGPLTVGDRSGMGNTREVMDKKSAFRMGKELDAKVVVFDELGPDDWEPIKPQDSHWEQGFALPRVVRKAGGVVQTCCLKTHRFGGHFTLSLKNSVGFAAKTVPGNSYNFMRELHSSPHQRHMIAEINTAYKPDLIVLDGIQAFTNGGPDQGKMVQSNVILAGTDRVAIDAVGVALLRHFGTTPEVSQGAIFDQEQIARAVQLKIGVSSPKQIELVTGDRESAEYAKQIRAVLDGGKA
;
A
#
# COMPACT_ATOMS: atom_id res chain seq x y z
N MET A 1 21.44 72.10 -41.02
CA MET A 1 21.45 71.09 -42.12
C MET A 1 21.94 69.74 -41.58
N HIS A 2 21.07 68.71 -41.62
CA HIS A 2 21.33 67.27 -41.78
C HIS A 2 22.45 66.64 -40.92
N ARG A 3 22.36 65.49 -40.33
CA ARG A 3 21.54 64.27 -40.45
C ARG A 3 21.69 63.40 -39.24
N ARG A 4 20.66 62.67 -38.88
CA ARG A 4 20.57 61.55 -37.95
C ARG A 4 21.61 60.49 -38.26
N GLN A 5 22.17 59.85 -37.20
CA GLN A 5 22.56 58.45 -37.29
C GLN A 5 22.42 57.75 -35.96
N PHE A 6 21.66 56.67 -36.03
CA PHE A 6 21.35 55.68 -35.01
C PHE A 6 22.60 54.93 -34.52
N LEU A 7 22.76 54.85 -33.23
CA LEU A 7 23.60 53.80 -32.63
C LEU A 7 22.68 52.83 -31.94
N LYS A 8 22.73 51.58 -32.38
CA LYS A 8 22.05 50.44 -31.77
C LYS A 8 22.88 49.95 -30.60
N ASP A 9 22.36 50.04 -29.41
CA ASP A 9 22.91 49.35 -28.24
C ASP A 9 22.52 47.86 -28.32
N ALA A 10 23.53 47.00 -28.52
CA ALA A 10 23.39 45.57 -28.42
C ALA A 10 23.61 45.18 -26.97
N SER A 11 22.52 45.02 -26.21
CA SER A 11 22.54 44.39 -24.86
C SER A 11 22.72 42.89 -25.00
N VAL A 12 23.90 42.39 -24.68
CA VAL A 12 24.16 40.97 -24.52
C VAL A 12 23.57 40.53 -23.22
N THR A 13 22.40 39.91 -23.26
CA THR A 13 21.81 39.24 -22.09
C THR A 13 22.45 37.86 -21.98
N MET A 14 23.41 37.72 -21.06
CA MET A 14 23.88 36.41 -20.63
C MET A 14 22.74 35.69 -19.89
N GLY A 15 22.11 34.73 -20.54
CA GLY A 15 21.18 33.82 -19.94
C GLY A 15 21.93 32.89 -18.96
N ALA A 16 21.80 33.16 -17.67
CA ALA A 16 22.17 32.19 -16.66
C ALA A 16 21.18 31.04 -16.73
N ALA A 17 21.57 29.93 -17.37
CA ALA A 17 20.86 28.68 -17.27
C ALA A 17 20.99 28.19 -15.82
N MET A 18 19.99 28.43 -14.99
CA MET A 18 19.86 27.80 -13.69
C MET A 18 19.59 26.32 -13.94
N PHE A 19 20.61 25.50 -13.73
CA PHE A 19 20.44 24.07 -13.58
C PHE A 19 19.66 23.83 -12.28
N ALA A 20 18.35 23.65 -12.40
CA ALA A 20 17.54 23.11 -11.30
C ALA A 20 18.04 21.69 -11.02
N PRO A 21 18.33 21.35 -9.77
CA PRO A 21 18.79 20.00 -9.43
C PRO A 21 17.67 19.00 -9.72
N SER A 22 18.03 17.86 -10.31
CA SER A 22 17.16 16.80 -10.83
C SER A 22 16.31 16.04 -9.77
N TRP A 23 16.35 16.46 -8.49
CA TRP A 23 15.52 15.93 -7.42
C TRP A 23 14.13 16.61 -7.28
N ALA A 24 13.86 17.62 -8.11
CA ALA A 24 12.57 18.33 -8.11
C ALA A 24 11.47 17.62 -8.94
N ASN A 25 11.60 16.33 -9.24
CA ASN A 25 10.46 15.53 -9.65
C ASN A 25 9.60 15.23 -8.41
N ALA A 26 8.94 16.26 -7.89
CA ALA A 26 7.76 16.07 -7.08
C ALA A 26 6.83 15.16 -7.91
N LEU A 27 6.47 14.00 -7.38
CA LEU A 27 5.39 13.19 -7.91
C LEU A 27 4.22 14.17 -8.08
N ALA A 28 3.84 14.46 -9.32
CA ALA A 28 2.59 15.16 -9.57
C ALA A 28 1.51 14.24 -9.00
N PHE A 29 0.98 14.60 -7.83
CA PHE A 29 -0.15 13.88 -7.29
C PHE A 29 -1.28 14.07 -8.30
N GLU A 30 -1.63 12.98 -9.00
CA GLU A 30 -2.87 12.97 -9.77
C GLU A 30 -4.00 13.38 -8.83
N ALA A 31 -4.94 14.14 -9.35
CA ALA A 31 -6.10 14.59 -8.57
C ALA A 31 -6.74 13.36 -7.87
N VAL A 32 -7.02 13.50 -6.57
CA VAL A 32 -7.75 12.46 -5.83
C VAL A 32 -9.04 12.19 -6.59
N PRO A 33 -9.36 10.94 -6.97
CA PRO A 33 -10.55 10.64 -7.74
C PRO A 33 -11.80 11.08 -6.97
N SER A 34 -12.79 11.60 -7.69
CA SER A 34 -14.07 11.97 -7.08
C SER A 34 -14.79 10.79 -6.46
N VAL A 35 -14.58 9.59 -7.02
CA VAL A 35 -15.09 8.30 -6.53
C VAL A 35 -14.00 7.24 -6.65
N SER A 36 -13.86 6.41 -5.62
CA SER A 36 -12.98 5.26 -5.60
C SER A 36 -13.81 3.97 -5.58
N HIS A 37 -13.56 3.09 -6.55
CA HIS A 37 -14.22 1.79 -6.63
C HIS A 37 -13.44 0.77 -5.80
N VAL A 38 -14.15 0.08 -4.91
CA VAL A 38 -13.66 -1.07 -4.16
C VAL A 38 -14.47 -2.29 -4.58
N ALA A 39 -13.85 -3.20 -5.32
CA ALA A 39 -14.46 -4.50 -5.61
C ALA A 39 -14.63 -5.28 -4.31
N PHE A 40 -15.83 -5.78 -4.08
CA PHE A 40 -16.21 -6.49 -2.87
C PHE A 40 -16.76 -7.87 -3.25
N VAL A 41 -16.00 -8.92 -2.96
CA VAL A 41 -16.34 -10.30 -3.34
C VAL A 41 -16.48 -11.17 -2.10
N LYS A 42 -17.70 -11.59 -1.78
CA LYS A 42 -17.95 -12.59 -0.73
C LYS A 42 -17.51 -13.96 -1.25
N THR A 43 -16.57 -14.61 -0.56
CA THR A 43 -16.02 -15.90 -0.96
C THR A 43 -15.21 -16.54 0.16
N THR A 44 -15.07 -17.87 0.09
CA THR A 44 -14.14 -18.67 0.90
C THR A 44 -12.95 -19.18 0.06
N ASP A 45 -12.97 -18.95 -1.24
CA ASP A 45 -11.93 -19.37 -2.20
C ASP A 45 -11.08 -18.16 -2.61
N ARG A 46 -9.80 -18.18 -2.28
CA ARG A 46 -8.86 -17.10 -2.55
C ARG A 46 -8.59 -16.91 -4.04
N ALA A 47 -8.43 -18.01 -4.77
CA ALA A 47 -8.09 -17.94 -6.19
C ALA A 47 -9.24 -17.34 -7.01
N ILE A 48 -10.45 -17.82 -6.76
CA ILE A 48 -11.68 -17.29 -7.38
C ILE A 48 -11.91 -15.84 -6.94
N GLY A 49 -11.76 -15.55 -5.63
CA GLY A 49 -11.99 -14.23 -5.07
C GLY A 49 -11.04 -13.17 -5.63
N VAL A 50 -9.74 -13.44 -5.69
CA VAL A 50 -8.74 -12.55 -6.26
C VAL A 50 -9.04 -12.25 -7.73
N LYS A 51 -9.30 -13.30 -8.53
CA LYS A 51 -9.64 -13.13 -9.94
C LYS A 51 -10.87 -12.25 -10.10
N ARG A 52 -11.98 -12.58 -9.43
CA ARG A 52 -13.26 -11.85 -9.54
C ARG A 52 -13.14 -10.40 -9.07
N ALA A 53 -12.42 -10.14 -7.98
CA ALA A 53 -12.24 -8.80 -7.47
C ALA A 53 -11.43 -7.92 -8.45
N ILE A 54 -10.41 -8.48 -9.11
CA ILE A 54 -9.65 -7.76 -10.13
C ILE A 54 -10.48 -7.54 -11.40
N ASP A 55 -11.22 -8.55 -11.84
CA ASP A 55 -12.08 -8.46 -13.04
C ASP A 55 -13.17 -7.38 -12.88
N LEU A 56 -13.76 -7.24 -11.68
CA LEU A 56 -14.76 -6.20 -11.36
C LEU A 56 -14.23 -4.77 -11.49
N LEU A 57 -12.91 -4.57 -11.36
CA LEU A 57 -12.30 -3.25 -11.51
C LEU A 57 -12.06 -2.87 -12.98
N GLY A 58 -12.08 -3.81 -13.91
CA GLY A 58 -11.87 -3.56 -15.34
C GLY A 58 -10.53 -2.90 -15.67
N LEU A 59 -9.45 -3.26 -14.96
CA LEU A 59 -8.15 -2.62 -15.12
C LEU A 59 -7.41 -3.17 -16.34
N GLU A 60 -7.07 -2.29 -17.31
CA GLU A 60 -6.32 -2.66 -18.52
C GLU A 60 -4.84 -2.22 -18.49
N LYS A 61 -4.43 -1.53 -17.46
CA LYS A 61 -3.18 -0.76 -17.41
C LYS A 61 -1.89 -1.57 -17.20
N PHE A 62 -1.95 -2.90 -17.08
CA PHE A 62 -0.77 -3.72 -16.73
C PHE A 62 -0.02 -4.30 -17.91
N ARG A 63 -0.60 -4.29 -19.11
CA ARG A 63 0.01 -4.90 -20.31
C ARG A 63 1.42 -4.35 -20.57
N GLY A 64 2.40 -5.27 -20.60
CA GLY A 64 3.81 -4.97 -20.86
C GLY A 64 4.55 -4.24 -19.74
N LYS A 65 3.91 -3.92 -18.61
CA LYS A 65 4.56 -3.22 -17.51
C LYS A 65 5.31 -4.16 -16.59
N ASP A 66 6.49 -3.75 -16.18
CA ASP A 66 7.24 -4.38 -15.10
C ASP A 66 6.52 -4.06 -13.78
N LEU A 67 6.09 -5.09 -13.06
CA LEU A 67 5.34 -4.88 -11.83
C LEU A 67 6.13 -5.33 -10.60
N PHE A 68 6.11 -4.50 -9.57
CA PHE A 68 6.57 -4.85 -8.24
C PHE A 68 5.40 -5.27 -7.36
N ILE A 69 5.46 -6.47 -6.82
CA ILE A 69 4.42 -7.06 -5.96
C ILE A 69 4.88 -7.06 -4.51
N LYS A 70 4.15 -6.36 -3.65
CA LYS A 70 4.39 -6.28 -2.22
C LYS A 70 3.39 -7.12 -1.44
N PRO A 71 3.74 -8.35 -1.01
CA PRO A 71 2.93 -9.09 -0.07
C PRO A 71 2.96 -8.46 1.34
N ASN A 72 2.23 -9.02 2.28
CA ASN A 72 2.37 -8.75 3.71
C ASN A 72 3.04 -9.97 4.37
N PHE A 73 4.35 -10.06 4.30
CA PHE A 73 5.14 -11.09 4.96
C PHE A 73 5.71 -10.59 6.28
N ASN A 74 4.81 -10.21 7.21
CA ASN A 74 5.22 -9.74 8.52
C ASN A 74 6.02 -10.80 9.29
N SER A 75 5.64 -12.06 9.12
CA SER A 75 6.22 -13.25 9.75
C SER A 75 5.93 -14.48 8.90
N SER A 76 6.33 -15.65 9.34
CA SER A 76 5.96 -16.92 8.71
C SER A 76 4.58 -17.46 9.13
N ASP A 77 3.87 -16.74 9.98
CA ASP A 77 2.55 -17.15 10.45
C ASP A 77 1.54 -17.29 9.29
N PRO A 78 0.54 -18.16 9.45
CA PRO A 78 -0.52 -18.31 8.48
C PRO A 78 -1.38 -17.04 8.39
N THR A 79 -2.19 -16.94 7.35
CA THR A 79 -3.21 -15.89 7.19
C THR A 79 -4.19 -15.92 8.38
N PRO A 80 -4.56 -14.78 8.95
CA PRO A 80 -4.31 -13.41 8.50
C PRO A 80 -3.01 -12.79 9.06
N GLY A 81 -2.13 -13.55 9.69
CA GLY A 81 -0.83 -13.09 10.19
C GLY A 81 0.07 -12.59 9.05
N SER A 82 0.08 -13.32 7.94
CA SER A 82 0.81 -12.96 6.72
C SER A 82 0.02 -13.36 5.49
N THR A 83 0.38 -12.81 4.33
CA THR A 83 -0.26 -13.12 3.03
C THR A 83 -0.28 -14.64 2.78
N SER A 84 -1.43 -15.15 2.37
CA SER A 84 -1.60 -16.56 1.97
C SER A 84 -0.82 -16.86 0.68
N GLU A 85 -0.27 -18.07 0.59
CA GLU A 85 0.36 -18.56 -0.64
C GLU A 85 -0.64 -18.59 -1.79
N GLU A 86 -1.87 -19.00 -1.51
CA GLU A 86 -2.96 -19.04 -2.51
C GLU A 86 -3.28 -17.66 -3.06
N THR A 87 -3.38 -16.64 -2.18
CA THR A 87 -3.64 -15.25 -2.58
C THR A 87 -2.52 -14.72 -3.44
N LEU A 88 -1.25 -14.92 -3.03
CA LEU A 88 -0.11 -14.44 -3.80
C LEU A 88 -0.02 -15.15 -5.16
N ALA A 89 -0.17 -16.49 -5.19
CA ALA A 89 -0.13 -17.24 -6.43
C ALA A 89 -1.26 -16.86 -7.39
N ALA A 90 -2.47 -16.65 -6.87
CA ALA A 90 -3.62 -16.19 -7.67
C ALA A 90 -3.36 -14.80 -8.26
N LEU A 91 -2.82 -13.89 -7.45
CA LEU A 91 -2.46 -12.53 -7.89
C LEU A 91 -1.42 -12.56 -9.01
N LEU A 92 -0.33 -13.31 -8.84
CA LEU A 92 0.73 -13.42 -9.86
C LEU A 92 0.18 -14.00 -11.18
N ARG A 93 -0.65 -15.07 -11.11
CA ARG A 93 -1.28 -15.64 -12.30
C ARG A 93 -2.22 -14.65 -12.99
N GLN A 94 -3.02 -13.93 -12.22
CA GLN A 94 -3.96 -12.94 -12.78
C GLN A 94 -3.22 -11.79 -13.46
N LEU A 95 -2.15 -11.26 -12.86
CA LEU A 95 -1.34 -10.21 -13.47
C LEU A 95 -0.71 -10.67 -14.79
N LYS A 96 -0.18 -11.91 -14.84
CA LYS A 96 0.32 -12.50 -16.09
C LYS A 96 -0.79 -12.68 -17.14
N ALA A 97 -1.97 -13.14 -16.76
CA ALA A 97 -3.13 -13.26 -17.65
C ALA A 97 -3.58 -11.92 -18.23
N MET A 98 -3.39 -10.82 -17.47
CA MET A 98 -3.62 -9.45 -17.93
C MET A 98 -2.50 -8.91 -18.83
N GLY A 99 -1.48 -9.72 -19.10
CA GLY A 99 -0.37 -9.37 -19.98
C GLY A 99 0.70 -8.50 -19.33
N ALA A 100 0.83 -8.53 -18.01
CA ALA A 100 1.94 -7.87 -17.33
C ALA A 100 3.30 -8.35 -17.87
N GLY A 101 4.29 -7.47 -17.86
CA GLY A 101 5.70 -7.77 -18.12
C GLY A 101 6.36 -8.53 -16.97
N PRO A 102 7.66 -8.37 -16.76
CA PRO A 102 8.36 -9.00 -15.64
C PRO A 102 7.72 -8.71 -14.29
N LEU A 103 7.60 -9.74 -13.45
CA LEU A 103 7.09 -9.61 -12.09
C LEU A 103 8.24 -9.69 -11.08
N THR A 104 8.24 -8.82 -10.07
CA THR A 104 9.16 -8.86 -8.95
C THR A 104 8.38 -8.88 -7.65
N VAL A 105 8.57 -9.92 -6.82
CA VAL A 105 8.00 -10.02 -5.48
C VAL A 105 9.07 -9.62 -4.47
N GLY A 106 8.75 -8.72 -3.55
CA GLY A 106 9.73 -8.33 -2.52
C GLY A 106 9.09 -7.87 -1.23
N ASP A 107 9.79 -8.09 -0.13
CA ASP A 107 9.36 -7.68 1.21
C ASP A 107 10.53 -7.55 2.17
N ARG A 108 10.23 -6.93 3.32
CA ARG A 108 10.98 -6.97 4.56
C ARG A 108 10.04 -7.34 5.70
N SER A 109 10.37 -8.43 6.38
CA SER A 109 9.56 -8.94 7.50
C SER A 109 9.69 -8.06 8.74
N GLY A 110 8.58 -7.87 9.43
CA GLY A 110 8.56 -7.20 10.73
C GLY A 110 9.12 -8.10 11.84
N MET A 111 8.88 -9.40 11.74
CA MET A 111 9.25 -10.42 12.74
C MET A 111 10.02 -11.56 12.06
N GLY A 112 11.17 -11.90 12.63
CA GLY A 112 12.05 -12.96 12.12
C GLY A 112 13.02 -12.50 11.02
N ASN A 113 13.77 -13.46 10.49
CA ASN A 113 14.66 -13.25 9.34
C ASN A 113 13.85 -13.21 8.06
N THR A 114 14.00 -12.18 7.26
CA THR A 114 13.17 -11.95 6.06
C THR A 114 13.30 -13.07 5.04
N ARG A 115 14.52 -13.58 4.77
CA ARG A 115 14.74 -14.68 3.83
C ARG A 115 14.01 -15.95 4.28
N GLU A 116 14.16 -16.30 5.55
CA GLU A 116 13.50 -17.50 6.13
C GLU A 116 11.98 -17.36 6.10
N VAL A 117 11.45 -16.18 6.40
CA VAL A 117 10.01 -15.91 6.31
C VAL A 117 9.52 -16.06 4.87
N MET A 118 10.22 -15.47 3.90
CA MET A 118 9.86 -15.56 2.50
C MET A 118 9.98 -16.99 1.95
N ASP A 119 10.94 -17.78 2.44
CA ASP A 119 11.07 -19.18 2.09
C ASP A 119 9.91 -20.02 2.64
N LYS A 120 9.62 -19.90 3.95
CA LYS A 120 8.47 -20.56 4.59
C LYS A 120 7.13 -20.17 3.98
N LYS A 121 7.02 -18.96 3.44
CA LYS A 121 5.85 -18.47 2.68
C LYS A 121 5.93 -18.83 1.19
N SER A 122 6.80 -19.75 0.81
CA SER A 122 6.98 -20.29 -0.55
C SER A 122 7.25 -19.22 -1.62
N ALA A 123 7.74 -18.05 -1.26
CA ALA A 123 7.98 -16.95 -2.21
C ALA A 123 8.98 -17.35 -3.30
N PHE A 124 10.09 -18.01 -2.93
CA PHE A 124 11.11 -18.45 -3.89
C PHE A 124 10.61 -19.57 -4.80
N ARG A 125 9.84 -20.53 -4.27
CA ARG A 125 9.19 -21.58 -5.05
C ARG A 125 8.21 -20.98 -6.05
N MET A 126 7.31 -20.11 -5.60
CA MET A 126 6.35 -19.41 -6.47
C MET A 126 7.06 -18.55 -7.53
N GLY A 127 8.16 -17.86 -7.13
CA GLY A 127 8.98 -17.09 -8.05
C GLY A 127 9.49 -17.94 -9.20
N LYS A 128 10.01 -19.14 -8.90
CA LYS A 128 10.49 -20.09 -9.92
C LYS A 128 9.35 -20.65 -10.78
N GLU A 129 8.24 -21.08 -10.15
CA GLU A 129 7.10 -21.70 -10.85
C GLU A 129 6.33 -20.70 -11.72
N LEU A 130 6.23 -19.44 -11.28
CA LEU A 130 5.46 -18.40 -11.92
C LEU A 130 6.34 -17.34 -12.60
N ASP A 131 7.64 -17.64 -12.80
CA ASP A 131 8.61 -16.74 -13.44
C ASP A 131 8.48 -15.30 -12.91
N ALA A 132 8.71 -15.13 -11.61
CA ALA A 132 8.76 -13.86 -10.91
C ALA A 132 10.07 -13.75 -10.12
N LYS A 133 10.76 -12.63 -10.25
CA LYS A 133 11.96 -12.33 -9.45
C LYS A 133 11.55 -12.17 -7.98
N VAL A 134 12.40 -12.66 -7.07
CA VAL A 134 12.19 -12.48 -5.62
C VAL A 134 13.32 -11.65 -5.05
N VAL A 135 12.98 -10.61 -4.28
CA VAL A 135 13.92 -9.67 -3.67
C VAL A 135 13.71 -9.62 -2.16
N VAL A 136 14.74 -9.94 -1.41
CA VAL A 136 14.77 -9.83 0.06
C VAL A 136 15.34 -8.47 0.42
N PHE A 137 14.56 -7.58 1.01
CA PHE A 137 15.02 -6.21 1.22
C PHE A 137 16.15 -6.09 2.24
N ASP A 138 16.18 -6.95 3.26
CA ASP A 138 17.27 -6.95 4.25
C ASP A 138 18.63 -7.39 3.67
N GLU A 139 18.68 -7.84 2.41
CA GLU A 139 19.91 -8.24 1.70
C GLU A 139 20.36 -7.22 0.65
N LEU A 140 19.64 -6.10 0.53
CA LEU A 140 19.99 -5.03 -0.39
C LEU A 140 21.24 -4.29 0.08
N GLY A 141 22.10 -3.91 -0.90
CA GLY A 141 23.28 -3.08 -0.65
C GLY A 141 22.91 -1.62 -0.35
N PRO A 142 23.89 -0.80 0.08
CA PRO A 142 23.64 0.60 0.42
C PRO A 142 23.07 1.41 -0.77
N ASP A 143 23.55 1.14 -1.97
CA ASP A 143 23.13 1.83 -3.19
C ASP A 143 21.76 1.44 -3.70
N ASP A 144 21.17 0.37 -3.16
CA ASP A 144 19.83 -0.10 -3.53
C ASP A 144 18.71 0.65 -2.81
N TRP A 145 19.03 1.52 -1.87
CA TRP A 145 18.08 2.31 -1.10
C TRP A 145 18.02 3.75 -1.58
N GLU A 146 16.81 4.30 -1.60
CA GLU A 146 16.55 5.72 -1.87
C GLU A 146 16.06 6.39 -0.58
N PRO A 147 16.82 7.37 -0.05
CA PRO A 147 16.37 8.14 1.10
C PRO A 147 15.21 9.05 0.69
N ILE A 148 14.15 9.05 1.50
CA ILE A 148 12.94 9.85 1.31
C ILE A 148 12.73 10.68 2.57
N LYS A 149 12.60 11.99 2.40
CA LYS A 149 12.25 12.91 3.50
C LYS A 149 11.04 13.74 3.09
N PRO A 150 9.81 13.28 3.39
CA PRO A 150 8.62 14.04 3.06
C PRO A 150 8.61 15.37 3.81
N GLN A 151 8.02 16.38 3.20
CA GLN A 151 7.77 17.66 3.86
C GLN A 151 6.72 17.45 4.96
N ASP A 152 6.84 18.19 6.06
CA ASP A 152 5.94 18.13 7.22
C ASP A 152 5.75 16.70 7.78
N SER A 153 6.81 15.90 7.74
CA SER A 153 6.84 14.52 8.21
C SER A 153 7.20 14.44 9.69
N HIS A 154 6.66 13.42 10.38
CA HIS A 154 7.03 13.07 11.75
C HIS A 154 8.31 12.22 11.84
N TRP A 155 8.87 11.82 10.70
CA TRP A 155 10.16 11.13 10.62
C TRP A 155 11.31 12.13 10.81
N GLU A 156 12.18 11.90 11.78
CA GLU A 156 13.33 12.81 12.06
C GLU A 156 14.29 12.88 10.86
N GLN A 157 14.67 11.71 10.32
CA GLN A 157 15.59 11.61 9.18
C GLN A 157 14.91 11.16 7.89
N GLY A 158 13.58 11.09 7.88
CA GLY A 158 12.84 10.45 6.80
C GLY A 158 12.93 8.93 6.90
N PHE A 159 12.82 8.25 5.76
CA PHE A 159 12.92 6.79 5.65
C PHE A 159 13.58 6.43 4.33
N ALA A 160 13.93 5.16 4.14
CA ALA A 160 14.53 4.70 2.89
C ALA A 160 13.67 3.62 2.24
N LEU A 161 13.42 3.75 0.93
CA LEU A 161 12.72 2.76 0.11
C LEU A 161 13.68 2.04 -0.84
N PRO A 162 13.42 0.75 -1.17
CA PRO A 162 14.20 0.05 -2.17
C PRO A 162 14.04 0.69 -3.56
N ARG A 163 15.14 0.98 -4.24
CA ARG A 163 15.13 1.56 -5.60
C ARG A 163 14.40 0.67 -6.61
N VAL A 164 14.39 -0.65 -6.40
CA VAL A 164 13.64 -1.58 -7.26
C VAL A 164 12.15 -1.29 -7.27
N VAL A 165 11.57 -0.83 -6.15
CA VAL A 165 10.17 -0.40 -6.07
C VAL A 165 9.94 0.90 -6.85
N ARG A 166 10.86 1.85 -6.70
CA ARG A 166 10.77 3.16 -7.37
C ARG A 166 10.95 3.09 -8.89
N LYS A 167 11.71 2.10 -9.36
CA LYS A 167 11.99 1.87 -10.79
C LYS A 167 10.94 1.02 -11.49
N ALA A 168 10.04 0.37 -10.74
CA ALA A 168 9.00 -0.48 -11.32
C ALA A 168 7.99 0.34 -12.14
N GLY A 169 7.50 -0.23 -13.22
CA GLY A 169 6.46 0.35 -14.06
C GLY A 169 5.07 0.39 -13.39
N GLY A 170 4.91 -0.35 -12.29
CA GLY A 170 3.73 -0.32 -11.44
C GLY A 170 3.95 -1.09 -10.14
N VAL A 171 3.18 -0.73 -9.10
CA VAL A 171 3.22 -1.38 -7.78
C VAL A 171 1.88 -2.04 -7.48
N VAL A 172 1.93 -3.31 -7.09
CA VAL A 172 0.77 -4.08 -6.65
C VAL A 172 0.97 -4.51 -5.22
N GLN A 173 -0.03 -4.32 -4.37
CA GLN A 173 0.02 -4.77 -2.98
C GLN A 173 -0.98 -5.88 -2.73
N THR A 174 -0.61 -6.85 -1.86
CA THR A 174 -1.59 -7.69 -1.18
C THR A 174 -1.43 -7.57 0.32
N CYS A 175 -2.53 -7.36 1.02
CA CYS A 175 -2.55 -7.15 2.46
C CYS A 175 -3.60 -8.05 3.13
N CYS A 176 -3.54 -8.15 4.46
CA CYS A 176 -4.43 -8.96 5.27
C CYS A 176 -5.36 -8.07 6.10
N LEU A 177 -6.53 -8.58 6.46
CA LEU A 177 -7.48 -7.91 7.33
C LEU A 177 -7.19 -8.23 8.80
N LYS A 178 -6.62 -7.28 9.54
CA LYS A 178 -6.26 -7.53 10.94
C LYS A 178 -6.06 -6.27 11.77
N THR A 179 -6.34 -6.40 13.09
CA THR A 179 -5.88 -5.47 14.12
C THR A 179 -4.36 -5.57 14.35
N HIS A 180 -3.80 -4.67 15.15
CA HIS A 180 -2.36 -4.63 15.42
C HIS A 180 -2.06 -4.09 16.82
N ARG A 181 -1.70 -4.97 17.76
CA ARG A 181 -1.48 -4.67 19.18
C ARG A 181 -0.25 -3.78 19.48
N PHE A 182 0.72 -3.67 18.56
CA PHE A 182 1.94 -2.88 18.75
C PHE A 182 1.76 -1.43 18.26
N GLY A 183 0.72 -0.74 18.73
CA GLY A 183 0.48 0.68 18.46
C GLY A 183 -0.08 1.02 17.07
N GLY A 184 -0.09 0.08 16.14
CA GLY A 184 -0.59 0.32 14.78
C GLY A 184 -2.12 0.32 14.65
N HIS A 185 -2.87 -0.10 15.67
CA HIS A 185 -4.30 -0.32 15.74
C HIS A 185 -4.81 -1.36 14.73
N PHE A 186 -4.51 -1.21 13.44
CA PHE A 186 -4.84 -2.16 12.39
C PHE A 186 -3.72 -2.24 11.33
N THR A 187 -3.70 -3.36 10.60
CA THR A 187 -2.84 -3.57 9.43
C THR A 187 -3.71 -3.90 8.24
N LEU A 188 -3.66 -3.03 7.25
CA LEU A 188 -4.34 -3.14 5.97
C LEU A 188 -3.37 -2.63 4.89
N SER A 189 -3.83 -1.89 3.88
CA SER A 189 -2.98 -1.40 2.80
C SER A 189 -1.98 -0.32 3.25
N LEU A 190 -2.44 0.70 4.00
CA LEU A 190 -1.55 1.78 4.46
C LEU A 190 -0.38 1.25 5.27
N LYS A 191 -0.64 0.38 6.27
CA LYS A 191 0.42 -0.15 7.13
C LYS A 191 1.28 -1.21 6.45
N ASN A 192 0.82 -1.85 5.37
CA ASN A 192 1.64 -2.75 4.57
C ASN A 192 2.88 -2.05 3.99
N SER A 193 2.83 -0.72 3.83
CA SER A 193 3.96 0.13 3.41
C SER A 193 5.17 0.06 4.35
N VAL A 194 4.99 -0.28 5.63
CA VAL A 194 6.08 -0.40 6.61
C VAL A 194 7.12 -1.44 6.16
N GLY A 195 6.69 -2.49 5.45
CA GLY A 195 7.60 -3.45 4.86
C GLY A 195 8.42 -2.94 3.68
N PHE A 196 8.11 -1.76 3.12
CA PHE A 196 8.97 -1.07 2.16
C PHE A 196 10.08 -0.26 2.84
N ALA A 197 9.83 0.29 4.03
CA ALA A 197 10.85 1.09 4.72
C ALA A 197 11.97 0.20 5.28
N ALA A 198 13.22 0.61 5.11
CA ALA A 198 14.37 -0.09 5.67
C ALA A 198 14.27 -0.21 7.19
N LYS A 199 14.82 -1.27 7.78
CA LYS A 199 15.18 -1.28 9.20
C LYS A 199 16.36 -0.37 9.44
N THR A 200 17.43 -0.67 8.72
CA THR A 200 18.68 0.07 8.62
C THR A 200 19.14 -0.01 7.17
N VAL A 201 19.88 0.97 6.70
CA VAL A 201 20.56 0.91 5.41
C VAL A 201 22.02 0.50 5.67
N PRO A 202 22.61 -0.45 4.95
CA PRO A 202 24.01 -0.82 5.13
C PRO A 202 24.92 0.42 5.10
N GLY A 203 25.84 0.51 6.07
CA GLY A 203 26.70 1.70 6.26
C GLY A 203 26.06 2.87 7.02
N ASN A 204 24.77 2.80 7.34
CA ASN A 204 24.09 3.78 8.20
C ASN A 204 23.62 3.10 9.49
N SER A 205 24.04 3.61 10.64
CA SER A 205 23.64 3.07 11.96
C SER A 205 22.23 3.45 12.39
N TYR A 206 21.55 4.32 11.64
CA TYR A 206 20.20 4.77 12.00
C TYR A 206 19.19 3.64 11.82
N ASN A 207 18.36 3.44 12.86
CA ASN A 207 17.33 2.39 12.86
C ASN A 207 15.93 3.01 12.71
N PHE A 208 15.44 3.04 11.47
CA PHE A 208 14.15 3.60 11.11
C PHE A 208 12.97 2.89 11.82
N MET A 209 13.08 1.57 12.06
CA MET A 209 12.02 0.84 12.74
C MET A 209 11.98 1.08 14.24
N ARG A 210 13.14 1.36 14.86
CA ARG A 210 13.18 1.82 16.26
C ARG A 210 12.45 3.15 16.38
N GLU A 211 12.74 4.12 15.52
CA GLU A 211 12.06 5.42 15.50
C GLU A 211 10.55 5.23 15.35
N LEU A 212 10.10 4.49 14.32
CA LEU A 212 8.70 4.24 14.07
C LEU A 212 7.96 3.66 15.29
N HIS A 213 8.55 2.64 15.94
CA HIS A 213 7.87 1.93 17.03
C HIS A 213 7.96 2.64 18.39
N SER A 214 8.88 3.58 18.56
CA SER A 214 8.98 4.40 19.79
C SER A 214 8.26 5.74 19.68
N SER A 215 7.84 6.14 18.49
CA SER A 215 7.21 7.45 18.27
C SER A 215 5.75 7.47 18.75
N PRO A 216 5.31 8.53 19.44
CA PRO A 216 3.89 8.75 19.70
C PRO A 216 3.10 9.01 18.41
N HIS A 217 3.77 9.38 17.32
CA HIS A 217 3.20 9.64 15.99
C HIS A 217 3.26 8.44 15.05
N GLN A 218 3.43 7.23 15.58
CA GLN A 218 3.60 6.01 14.76
C GLN A 218 2.58 5.88 13.63
N ARG A 219 1.31 6.16 13.90
CA ARG A 219 0.23 6.01 12.91
C ARG A 219 0.28 7.08 11.81
N HIS A 220 0.72 8.30 12.14
CA HIS A 220 1.00 9.33 11.15
C HIS A 220 2.21 8.95 10.27
N MET A 221 3.29 8.48 10.89
CA MET A 221 4.50 8.03 10.19
C MET A 221 4.22 6.86 9.23
N ILE A 222 3.31 5.95 9.60
CA ILE A 222 2.83 4.88 8.70
C ILE A 222 2.17 5.46 7.45
N ALA A 223 1.28 6.44 7.61
CA ALA A 223 0.64 7.09 6.47
C ALA A 223 1.66 7.82 5.58
N GLU A 224 2.66 8.45 6.18
CA GLU A 224 3.70 9.22 5.48
C GLU A 224 4.60 8.38 4.57
N ILE A 225 4.87 7.11 4.90
CA ILE A 225 5.60 6.19 3.98
C ILE A 225 4.87 6.10 2.63
N ASN A 226 3.55 6.19 2.64
CA ASN A 226 2.73 6.06 1.44
C ASN A 226 2.82 7.27 0.48
N THR A 227 3.49 8.35 0.84
CA THR A 227 3.78 9.46 -0.08
C THR A 227 4.87 9.11 -1.10
N ALA A 228 5.68 8.10 -0.83
CA ALA A 228 6.83 7.74 -1.65
C ALA A 228 6.50 6.84 -2.84
N TYR A 229 5.30 6.27 -2.93
CA TYR A 229 4.88 5.41 -4.03
C TYR A 229 3.34 5.39 -4.14
N LYS A 230 2.83 4.96 -5.28
CA LYS A 230 1.39 4.77 -5.53
C LYS A 230 1.13 3.32 -5.95
N PRO A 231 0.27 2.56 -5.28
CA PRO A 231 -0.15 1.26 -5.79
C PRO A 231 -1.09 1.41 -6.99
N ASP A 232 -0.87 0.58 -8.00
CA ASP A 232 -1.76 0.46 -9.15
C ASP A 232 -2.91 -0.51 -8.89
N LEU A 233 -2.70 -1.44 -7.97
CA LEU A 233 -3.68 -2.41 -7.51
C LEU A 233 -3.38 -2.80 -6.07
N ILE A 234 -4.43 -2.94 -5.28
CA ILE A 234 -4.40 -3.48 -3.93
C ILE A 234 -5.38 -4.63 -3.87
N VAL A 235 -4.97 -5.77 -3.34
CA VAL A 235 -5.84 -6.90 -3.03
C VAL A 235 -5.76 -7.16 -1.53
N LEU A 236 -6.88 -7.05 -0.83
CA LEU A 236 -6.98 -7.36 0.58
C LEU A 236 -7.61 -8.75 0.75
N ASP A 237 -6.85 -9.68 1.33
CA ASP A 237 -7.34 -10.97 1.77
C ASP A 237 -8.01 -10.82 3.13
N GLY A 238 -9.33 -10.83 3.12
CA GLY A 238 -10.21 -10.76 4.27
C GLY A 238 -11.03 -12.04 4.44
N ILE A 239 -10.64 -13.18 3.87
CA ILE A 239 -11.36 -14.44 4.14
C ILE A 239 -11.29 -14.75 5.64
N GLN A 240 -10.10 -14.61 6.22
CA GLN A 240 -9.88 -14.64 7.67
C GLN A 240 -9.42 -13.27 8.14
N ALA A 241 -9.84 -12.89 9.35
CA ALA A 241 -9.43 -11.63 9.96
C ALA A 241 -9.07 -11.80 11.44
N PHE A 242 -8.09 -11.01 11.93
CA PHE A 242 -7.92 -10.80 13.36
C PHE A 242 -8.68 -9.54 13.78
N THR A 243 -9.70 -9.71 14.61
CA THR A 243 -10.51 -8.60 15.13
C THR A 243 -10.00 -8.05 16.45
N ASN A 244 -9.07 -8.77 17.10
CA ASN A 244 -8.36 -8.35 18.31
C ASN A 244 -6.98 -9.01 18.30
N GLY A 245 -5.94 -8.36 18.85
CA GLY A 245 -4.58 -8.84 18.83
C GLY A 245 -3.84 -8.45 17.54
N GLY A 246 -3.35 -9.43 16.74
CA GLY A 246 -2.50 -9.16 15.59
C GLY A 246 -1.14 -8.55 15.96
N PRO A 247 -0.16 -8.57 15.09
CA PRO A 247 -0.25 -8.94 13.68
C PRO A 247 -0.09 -10.43 13.40
N ASP A 248 0.41 -11.23 14.33
CA ASP A 248 0.81 -12.64 14.21
C ASP A 248 -0.25 -13.61 14.78
N GLN A 249 -0.90 -13.22 15.87
CA GLN A 249 -1.94 -13.99 16.56
C GLN A 249 -3.03 -13.08 17.12
N GLY A 250 -4.24 -13.60 17.26
CA GLY A 250 -5.36 -12.85 17.79
C GLY A 250 -6.69 -13.59 17.71
N LYS A 251 -7.79 -12.89 18.05
CA LYS A 251 -9.14 -13.41 17.86
C LYS A 251 -9.46 -13.46 16.37
N MET A 252 -9.52 -14.66 15.82
CA MET A 252 -9.79 -14.89 14.41
C MET A 252 -11.30 -15.03 14.13
N VAL A 253 -11.75 -14.45 13.04
CA VAL A 253 -13.09 -14.61 12.47
C VAL A 253 -13.02 -14.97 11.00
N GLN A 254 -14.08 -15.62 10.49
CA GLN A 254 -14.27 -15.88 9.06
C GLN A 254 -15.05 -14.72 8.45
N SER A 255 -14.34 -13.77 7.88
CA SER A 255 -14.94 -12.60 7.24
C SER A 255 -15.35 -12.88 5.79
N ASN A 256 -14.79 -13.93 5.18
CA ASN A 256 -15.20 -14.48 3.88
C ASN A 256 -15.31 -13.42 2.77
N VAL A 257 -14.32 -12.53 2.66
CA VAL A 257 -14.31 -11.46 1.67
C VAL A 257 -12.91 -11.26 1.07
N ILE A 258 -12.87 -10.98 -0.23
CA ILE A 258 -11.72 -10.40 -0.91
C ILE A 258 -12.12 -9.01 -1.40
N LEU A 259 -11.28 -8.02 -1.11
CA LEU A 259 -11.41 -6.68 -1.65
C LEU A 259 -10.32 -6.40 -2.67
N ALA A 260 -10.63 -5.61 -3.69
CA ALA A 260 -9.61 -5.02 -4.56
C ALA A 260 -9.94 -3.57 -4.90
N GLY A 261 -8.91 -2.76 -5.12
CA GLY A 261 -9.06 -1.35 -5.46
C GLY A 261 -7.72 -0.72 -5.82
N THR A 262 -7.74 0.56 -6.17
CA THR A 262 -6.53 1.33 -6.49
C THR A 262 -6.25 2.43 -5.47
N ASP A 263 -7.18 2.65 -4.54
CA ASP A 263 -7.09 3.65 -3.47
C ASP A 263 -6.91 2.95 -2.12
N ARG A 264 -5.76 3.19 -1.49
CA ARG A 264 -5.41 2.55 -0.21
C ARG A 264 -6.23 3.08 0.96
N VAL A 265 -6.70 4.33 0.90
CA VAL A 265 -7.58 4.92 1.92
C VAL A 265 -8.96 4.28 1.85
N ALA A 266 -9.50 4.08 0.63
CA ALA A 266 -10.77 3.41 0.43
C ALA A 266 -10.72 1.94 0.91
N ILE A 267 -9.65 1.21 0.55
CA ILE A 267 -9.45 -0.18 1.02
C ILE A 267 -9.37 -0.24 2.55
N ASP A 268 -8.61 0.67 3.17
CA ASP A 268 -8.46 0.68 4.64
C ASP A 268 -9.76 1.07 5.33
N ALA A 269 -10.51 2.04 4.80
CA ALA A 269 -11.80 2.43 5.36
C ALA A 269 -12.82 1.28 5.32
N VAL A 270 -12.90 0.54 4.20
CA VAL A 270 -13.76 -0.66 4.10
C VAL A 270 -13.25 -1.78 5.00
N GLY A 271 -11.94 -1.95 5.12
CA GLY A 271 -11.32 -2.92 6.03
C GLY A 271 -11.62 -2.62 7.50
N VAL A 272 -11.56 -1.36 7.92
CA VAL A 272 -11.96 -0.94 9.27
C VAL A 272 -13.47 -1.18 9.50
N ALA A 273 -14.31 -0.91 8.50
CA ALA A 273 -15.75 -1.21 8.60
C ALA A 273 -16.01 -2.72 8.80
N LEU A 274 -15.25 -3.58 8.10
CA LEU A 274 -15.29 -5.04 8.29
C LEU A 274 -14.86 -5.43 9.71
N LEU A 275 -13.74 -4.90 10.21
CA LEU A 275 -13.29 -5.17 11.59
C LEU A 275 -14.36 -4.77 12.61
N ARG A 276 -15.01 -3.61 12.44
CA ARG A 276 -16.10 -3.15 13.30
C ARG A 276 -17.32 -4.06 13.24
N HIS A 277 -17.67 -4.52 12.05
CA HIS A 277 -18.81 -5.44 11.84
C HIS A 277 -18.68 -6.73 12.66
N PHE A 278 -17.47 -7.27 12.82
CA PHE A 278 -17.22 -8.47 13.62
C PHE A 278 -16.89 -8.20 15.10
N GLY A 279 -16.92 -6.94 15.52
CA GLY A 279 -16.48 -6.52 16.85
C GLY A 279 -14.96 -6.52 16.97
N THR A 280 -14.39 -5.38 17.32
CA THR A 280 -12.95 -5.12 17.32
C THR A 280 -12.49 -4.42 18.59
N THR A 281 -11.21 -3.98 18.63
CA THR A 281 -10.66 -3.27 19.79
C THR A 281 -11.26 -1.87 19.94
N PRO A 282 -11.24 -1.29 21.14
CA PRO A 282 -11.75 0.07 21.37
C PRO A 282 -11.11 1.11 20.43
N GLU A 283 -9.81 1.02 20.18
CA GLU A 283 -9.07 1.95 19.35
C GLU A 283 -9.56 1.95 17.89
N VAL A 284 -10.01 0.79 17.39
CA VAL A 284 -10.53 0.64 16.03
C VAL A 284 -12.04 0.92 15.96
N SER A 285 -12.79 0.66 17.05
CA SER A 285 -14.24 0.79 17.08
C SER A 285 -14.75 2.21 17.29
N GLN A 286 -13.95 3.08 17.95
CA GLN A 286 -14.38 4.42 18.35
C GLN A 286 -14.21 5.46 17.23
N GLY A 287 -15.04 6.52 17.27
CA GLY A 287 -15.00 7.65 16.34
C GLY A 287 -15.42 7.32 14.91
N ALA A 288 -15.37 8.28 14.01
CA ALA A 288 -15.58 8.02 12.59
C ALA A 288 -14.40 7.23 12.01
N ILE A 289 -14.64 6.43 10.96
CA ILE A 289 -13.58 5.63 10.32
C ILE A 289 -12.49 6.56 9.74
N PHE A 290 -12.89 7.69 9.20
CA PHE A 290 -11.98 8.68 8.64
C PHE A 290 -11.22 9.49 9.70
N ASP A 291 -11.60 9.38 10.99
CA ASP A 291 -10.84 9.96 12.12
C ASP A 291 -9.75 9.02 12.64
N GLN A 292 -9.68 7.78 12.16
CA GLN A 292 -8.57 6.88 12.48
C GLN A 292 -7.25 7.50 12.02
N GLU A 293 -6.28 7.66 12.90
CA GLU A 293 -5.07 8.48 12.67
C GLU A 293 -4.31 8.13 11.37
N GLN A 294 -4.19 6.84 11.01
CA GLN A 294 -3.56 6.46 9.74
C GLN A 294 -4.36 6.97 8.54
N ILE A 295 -5.70 6.84 8.58
CA ILE A 295 -6.60 7.28 7.52
C ILE A 295 -6.64 8.80 7.47
N ALA A 296 -6.85 9.47 8.60
CA ALA A 296 -6.89 10.93 8.69
C ALA A 296 -5.61 11.58 8.15
N ARG A 297 -4.43 11.03 8.53
CA ARG A 297 -3.16 11.52 8.00
C ARG A 297 -3.00 11.28 6.51
N ALA A 298 -3.42 10.12 6.01
CA ALA A 298 -3.40 9.83 4.57
C ALA A 298 -4.30 10.80 3.77
N VAL A 299 -5.46 11.16 4.31
CA VAL A 299 -6.35 12.20 3.76
C VAL A 299 -5.67 13.57 3.72
N GLN A 300 -5.04 14.00 4.83
CA GLN A 300 -4.28 15.26 4.89
C GLN A 300 -3.17 15.30 3.81
N LEU A 301 -2.51 14.17 3.60
CA LEU A 301 -1.46 14.00 2.58
C LEU A 301 -2.02 13.84 1.16
N LYS A 302 -3.33 13.86 0.96
CA LYS A 302 -4.01 13.70 -0.34
C LYS A 302 -3.67 12.38 -1.05
N ILE A 303 -3.51 11.31 -0.28
CA ILE A 303 -3.10 9.99 -0.81
C ILE A 303 -4.30 9.21 -1.39
N GLY A 304 -5.52 9.51 -0.98
CA GLY A 304 -6.74 8.85 -1.42
C GLY A 304 -7.99 9.65 -1.10
N VAL A 305 -9.16 9.01 -1.19
CA VAL A 305 -10.47 9.62 -0.87
C VAL A 305 -10.51 10.16 0.55
N SER A 306 -11.37 11.17 0.79
CA SER A 306 -11.45 11.89 2.06
C SER A 306 -12.74 11.64 2.84
N SER A 307 -13.66 10.85 2.31
CA SER A 307 -14.94 10.56 2.97
C SER A 307 -15.57 9.24 2.50
N PRO A 308 -16.46 8.64 3.29
CA PRO A 308 -17.20 7.43 2.91
C PRO A 308 -18.00 7.61 1.61
N LYS A 309 -18.50 8.81 1.35
CA LYS A 309 -19.33 9.12 0.16
C LYS A 309 -18.57 8.99 -1.16
N GLN A 310 -17.23 9.02 -1.11
CA GLN A 310 -16.36 8.86 -2.28
C GLN A 310 -15.99 7.40 -2.52
N ILE A 311 -16.53 6.44 -1.75
CA ILE A 311 -16.24 5.02 -1.90
C ILE A 311 -17.48 4.33 -2.48
N GLU A 312 -17.29 3.63 -3.60
CA GLU A 312 -18.31 2.77 -4.19
C GLU A 312 -17.89 1.30 -4.06
N LEU A 313 -18.78 0.48 -3.47
CA LEU A 313 -18.57 -0.98 -3.35
C LEU A 313 -19.13 -1.66 -4.61
N VAL A 314 -18.24 -2.18 -5.44
CA VAL A 314 -18.59 -2.87 -6.70
C VAL A 314 -18.70 -4.37 -6.44
N THR A 315 -19.83 -4.95 -6.77
CA THR A 315 -20.13 -6.38 -6.54
C THR A 315 -20.59 -7.05 -7.84
N GLY A 316 -20.32 -8.34 -7.98
CA GLY A 316 -20.68 -9.11 -9.16
C GLY A 316 -21.80 -10.14 -8.96
N ASP A 317 -22.33 -10.25 -7.75
CA ASP A 317 -23.39 -11.21 -7.41
C ASP A 317 -24.22 -10.73 -6.20
N ARG A 318 -25.37 -11.38 -6.00
CA ARG A 318 -26.33 -11.01 -4.95
C ARG A 318 -25.77 -11.14 -3.53
N GLU A 319 -25.05 -12.23 -3.24
CA GLU A 319 -24.49 -12.45 -1.90
C GLU A 319 -23.46 -11.40 -1.52
N SER A 320 -22.59 -11.06 -2.48
CA SER A 320 -21.62 -9.97 -2.33
C SER A 320 -22.31 -8.63 -2.13
N ALA A 321 -23.41 -8.35 -2.87
CA ALA A 321 -24.16 -7.10 -2.76
C ALA A 321 -24.87 -6.98 -1.40
N GLU A 322 -25.49 -8.05 -0.92
CA GLU A 322 -26.16 -8.05 0.40
C GLU A 322 -25.15 -7.84 1.53
N TYR A 323 -23.97 -8.46 1.45
CA TYR A 323 -22.92 -8.29 2.44
C TYR A 323 -22.30 -6.88 2.35
N ALA A 324 -22.00 -6.40 1.15
CA ALA A 324 -21.49 -5.05 0.92
C ALA A 324 -22.43 -3.98 1.48
N LYS A 325 -23.76 -4.17 1.40
CA LYS A 325 -24.75 -3.26 1.99
C LYS A 325 -24.63 -3.18 3.52
N GLN A 326 -24.39 -4.31 4.20
CA GLN A 326 -24.15 -4.31 5.66
C GLN A 326 -22.88 -3.53 6.01
N ILE A 327 -21.81 -3.77 5.27
CA ILE A 327 -20.53 -3.07 5.50
C ILE A 327 -20.63 -1.58 5.15
N ARG A 328 -21.41 -1.21 4.12
CA ARG A 328 -21.71 0.18 3.79
C ARG A 328 -22.37 0.91 4.97
N ALA A 329 -23.34 0.31 5.62
CA ALA A 329 -24.00 0.90 6.78
C ALA A 329 -22.98 1.22 7.91
N VAL A 330 -22.03 0.32 8.17
CA VAL A 330 -20.96 0.54 9.16
C VAL A 330 -20.00 1.63 8.71
N LEU A 331 -19.63 1.63 7.42
CA LEU A 331 -18.73 2.64 6.82
C LEU A 331 -19.32 4.05 6.92
N ASP A 332 -20.63 4.19 6.77
CA ASP A 332 -21.36 5.46 6.86
C ASP A 332 -21.66 5.89 8.32
N GLY A 333 -21.15 5.17 9.32
CA GLY A 333 -21.27 5.49 10.74
C GLY A 333 -22.45 4.82 11.45
N GLY A 334 -23.11 3.88 10.80
CA GLY A 334 -24.10 3.00 11.45
C GLY A 334 -23.45 2.09 12.51
N LYS A 335 -24.22 1.68 13.52
CA LYS A 335 -23.76 0.64 14.46
C LYS A 335 -23.75 -0.70 13.73
N ALA A 336 -22.67 -1.47 13.97
CA ALA A 336 -22.54 -2.85 13.50
C ALA A 336 -23.57 -3.77 14.15
#